data_2f6059ffe6f327cc2f7d700dadec80dc
#
_entry.id   2f6059ffe6f327cc2f7d700dadec80dc
#
_cell.length_a   1.000
_cell.length_b   1.000
_cell.length_c   1.000
_cell.angle_alpha   90.00
_cell.angle_beta   90.00
_cell.angle_gamma   90.00
#
_symmetry.space_group_name_H-M   'P 1'
#
loop_
_entity.id
_entity.type
_entity.pdbx_description
1 polymer ?
#
loop_
_entity_poly.entity_id
_entity_poly.type
_entity_poly.pdbx_seq_one_letter_code
_entity_poly.pdbx_strand_id
1 'polypeptide(L)'
;IEIVVIDNSNNDKFKDKIETKYKNVKCILSKENLGMGGGNNLGIKNVSKDFALILNPDVALENNSMNEIMFASKEIDNFGIIAPISSKDEYPNYIIKKNHYFDPNKPFKVKSVDGYAMLLNLKKLKKIENFNFFDENFFLYLENEDLCKRLIEKNEDIYIVPKSKIHHLGGKAVDPKYKNEIEYLRNWHWMWSKFYFNKKHYGYLIALSKVFKNLISAKIKFFYYLITFNTFKRKIYQMRLLGLISSMIGKNSYYRPNI
;
A
#
# COMPACT_ATOMS: atom_id res chain seq x y z
N ILE A 1 11.47 -7.13 -20.09
CA ILE A 1 10.57 -6.65 -19.03
C ILE A 1 9.65 -5.61 -19.65
N GLU A 2 8.33 -5.77 -19.46
CA GLU A 2 7.33 -4.77 -19.79
C GLU A 2 7.14 -3.88 -18.56
N ILE A 3 7.11 -2.56 -18.75
CA ILE A 3 6.90 -1.60 -17.66
C ILE A 3 5.60 -0.82 -17.94
N VAL A 4 4.67 -0.90 -17.00
CA VAL A 4 3.42 -0.13 -17.05
C VAL A 4 3.44 0.90 -15.93
N VAL A 5 3.36 2.17 -16.29
CA VAL A 5 3.28 3.30 -15.36
C VAL A 5 1.84 3.79 -15.31
N ILE A 6 1.28 3.88 -14.12
CA ILE A 6 -0.04 4.47 -13.92
C ILE A 6 0.15 5.89 -13.37
N ASP A 7 -0.26 6.86 -14.15
CA ASP A 7 -0.22 8.26 -13.73
C ASP A 7 -1.61 8.72 -13.23
N ASN A 8 -1.68 8.92 -11.91
CA ASN A 8 -2.88 9.41 -11.22
C ASN A 8 -3.06 10.93 -11.30
N SER A 9 -2.11 11.65 -11.90
CA SER A 9 -2.20 13.11 -12.10
C SER A 9 -2.83 13.51 -13.43
N ASN A 10 -3.04 12.54 -14.32
CA ASN A 10 -3.59 12.73 -15.66
C ASN A 10 -2.77 13.75 -16.51
N ASN A 11 -1.45 13.58 -16.52
CA ASN A 11 -0.53 14.53 -17.14
C ASN A 11 0.03 14.03 -18.48
N ASP A 12 -0.52 14.51 -19.60
CA ASP A 12 -0.09 14.13 -20.96
C ASP A 12 1.40 14.42 -21.20
N LYS A 13 1.91 15.55 -20.71
CA LYS A 13 3.34 15.89 -20.89
C LYS A 13 4.26 14.90 -20.18
N PHE A 14 3.83 14.39 -19.03
CA PHE A 14 4.59 13.34 -18.32
C PHE A 14 4.57 12.04 -19.12
N LYS A 15 3.40 11.63 -19.62
CA LYS A 15 3.26 10.44 -20.46
C LYS A 15 4.17 10.51 -21.67
N ASP A 16 4.07 11.59 -22.46
CA ASP A 16 4.88 11.77 -23.68
C ASP A 16 6.38 11.73 -23.37
N LYS A 17 6.79 12.38 -22.29
CA LYS A 17 8.19 12.40 -21.85
C LYS A 17 8.72 11.01 -21.52
N ILE A 18 7.94 10.20 -20.76
CA ILE A 18 8.41 8.89 -20.29
C ILE A 18 8.40 7.85 -21.42
N GLU A 19 7.36 7.84 -22.25
CA GLU A 19 7.25 6.91 -23.40
C GLU A 19 8.26 7.23 -24.51
N THR A 20 8.57 8.51 -24.73
CA THR A 20 9.63 8.91 -25.68
C THR A 20 11.00 8.48 -25.18
N LYS A 21 11.26 8.63 -23.86
CA LYS A 21 12.56 8.29 -23.28
C LYS A 21 12.80 6.78 -23.15
N TYR A 22 11.75 6.00 -22.90
CA TYR A 22 11.85 4.57 -22.61
C TYR A 22 10.88 3.76 -23.47
N LYS A 23 11.39 3.12 -24.52
CA LYS A 23 10.59 2.38 -25.51
C LYS A 23 9.80 1.18 -24.96
N ASN A 24 10.21 0.64 -23.82
CA ASN A 24 9.57 -0.51 -23.15
C ASN A 24 8.61 -0.08 -22.03
N VAL A 25 8.30 1.20 -21.92
CA VAL A 25 7.37 1.77 -20.94
C VAL A 25 6.07 2.13 -21.64
N LYS A 26 4.95 1.72 -21.03
CA LYS A 26 3.60 2.16 -21.38
C LYS A 26 3.06 2.98 -20.20
N CYS A 27 2.71 4.24 -20.44
CA CYS A 27 2.09 5.10 -19.44
C CYS A 27 0.57 5.17 -19.67
N ILE A 28 -0.19 4.87 -18.62
CA ILE A 28 -1.66 4.94 -18.64
C ILE A 28 -2.08 6.09 -17.73
N LEU A 29 -2.75 7.07 -18.29
CA LEU A 29 -3.33 8.17 -17.55
C LEU A 29 -4.67 7.72 -16.96
N SER A 30 -4.84 7.90 -15.67
CA SER A 30 -6.15 7.70 -15.05
C SER A 30 -6.97 8.99 -15.11
N LYS A 31 -8.29 8.87 -15.29
CA LYS A 31 -9.20 10.03 -15.35
C LYS A 31 -9.26 10.81 -14.03
N GLU A 32 -8.96 10.15 -12.94
CA GLU A 32 -8.97 10.68 -11.57
C GLU A 32 -7.90 10.00 -10.73
N ASN A 33 -7.59 10.55 -9.58
CA ASN A 33 -6.66 9.91 -8.65
C ASN A 33 -7.33 8.70 -7.97
N LEU A 34 -6.98 7.50 -8.45
CA LEU A 34 -7.52 6.21 -7.98
C LEU A 34 -6.94 5.76 -6.63
N GLY A 35 -5.94 6.47 -6.11
CA GLY A 35 -5.16 5.99 -4.97
C GLY A 35 -4.22 4.84 -5.34
N MET A 36 -3.62 4.22 -4.32
CA MET A 36 -2.63 3.14 -4.54
C MET A 36 -3.29 1.86 -5.06
N GLY A 37 -4.35 1.39 -4.40
CA GLY A 37 -5.00 0.14 -4.77
C GLY A 37 -5.63 0.19 -6.16
N GLY A 38 -6.40 1.24 -6.48
CA GLY A 38 -7.03 1.42 -7.78
C GLY A 38 -6.01 1.61 -8.92
N GLY A 39 -4.93 2.38 -8.67
CA GLY A 39 -3.84 2.53 -9.63
C GLY A 39 -3.17 1.19 -9.95
N ASN A 40 -2.86 0.40 -8.93
CA ASN A 40 -2.28 -0.94 -9.11
C ASN A 40 -3.23 -1.89 -9.85
N ASN A 41 -4.53 -1.87 -9.54
CA ASN A 41 -5.53 -2.66 -10.27
C ASN A 41 -5.59 -2.29 -11.76
N LEU A 42 -5.53 -0.99 -12.06
CA LEU A 42 -5.48 -0.52 -13.45
C LEU A 42 -4.22 -1.03 -14.16
N GLY A 43 -3.06 -1.01 -13.49
CA GLY A 43 -1.82 -1.60 -13.98
C GLY A 43 -1.96 -3.09 -14.25
N ILE A 44 -2.44 -3.86 -13.28
CA ILE A 44 -2.62 -5.33 -13.37
C ILE A 44 -3.56 -5.72 -14.52
N LYS A 45 -4.61 -4.95 -14.79
CA LYS A 45 -5.51 -5.17 -15.92
C LYS A 45 -4.82 -5.01 -17.29
N ASN A 46 -3.73 -4.26 -17.34
CA ASN A 46 -3.00 -3.95 -18.57
C ASN A 46 -1.74 -4.79 -18.79
N VAL A 47 -1.48 -5.80 -17.94
CA VAL A 47 -0.36 -6.73 -18.10
C VAL A 47 -0.85 -8.15 -18.41
N SER A 48 -0.17 -8.82 -19.36
CA SER A 48 -0.51 -10.18 -19.79
C SER A 48 0.45 -11.25 -19.25
N LYS A 49 1.45 -10.85 -18.45
CA LYS A 49 2.49 -11.74 -17.93
C LYS A 49 2.01 -12.55 -16.74
N ASP A 50 2.70 -13.64 -16.46
CA ASP A 50 2.42 -14.53 -15.32
C ASP A 50 2.69 -13.86 -13.96
N PHE A 51 3.59 -12.90 -13.92
CA PHE A 51 3.98 -12.16 -12.73
C PHE A 51 3.90 -10.65 -12.97
N ALA A 52 3.57 -9.89 -11.92
CA ALA A 52 3.68 -8.44 -11.91
C ALA A 52 4.39 -7.96 -10.63
N LEU A 53 5.49 -7.23 -10.80
CA LEU A 53 6.13 -6.52 -9.70
C LEU A 53 5.47 -5.15 -9.52
N ILE A 54 4.71 -4.99 -8.45
CA ILE A 54 4.25 -3.68 -7.98
C ILE A 54 5.46 -2.96 -7.38
N LEU A 55 5.71 -1.74 -7.81
CA LEU A 55 6.85 -0.95 -7.33
C LEU A 55 6.46 0.52 -7.23
N ASN A 56 6.64 1.11 -6.06
CA ASN A 56 6.45 2.54 -5.88
C ASN A 56 7.57 3.34 -6.53
N PRO A 57 7.32 4.57 -7.00
CA PRO A 57 8.33 5.39 -7.70
C PRO A 57 9.50 5.85 -6.81
N ASP A 58 9.38 5.74 -5.48
CA ASP A 58 10.41 6.06 -4.50
C ASP A 58 11.13 4.83 -3.93
N VAL A 59 11.07 3.71 -4.64
CA VAL A 59 11.82 2.47 -4.32
C VAL A 59 12.95 2.27 -5.31
N ALA A 60 14.14 2.04 -4.79
CA ALA A 60 15.31 1.64 -5.56
C ALA A 60 15.65 0.16 -5.30
N LEU A 61 15.78 -0.63 -6.38
CA LEU A 61 16.27 -2.00 -6.31
C LEU A 61 17.80 -2.00 -6.16
N GLU A 62 18.32 -2.81 -5.24
CA GLU A 62 19.76 -3.08 -5.20
C GLU A 62 20.20 -3.97 -6.37
N ASN A 63 21.51 -4.01 -6.61
CA ASN A 63 22.09 -4.89 -7.62
C ASN A 63 21.64 -6.33 -7.38
N ASN A 64 21.25 -7.01 -8.44
CA ASN A 64 20.78 -8.40 -8.43
C ASN A 64 19.39 -8.67 -7.80
N SER A 65 18.75 -7.69 -7.19
CA SER A 65 17.44 -7.88 -6.51
C SER A 65 16.37 -8.48 -7.41
N MET A 66 16.31 -8.04 -8.68
CA MET A 66 15.36 -8.58 -9.66
C MET A 66 15.64 -10.05 -9.98
N ASN A 67 16.91 -10.43 -10.12
CA ASN A 67 17.28 -11.83 -10.40
C ASN A 67 16.94 -12.72 -9.20
N GLU A 68 17.22 -12.27 -7.98
CA GLU A 68 16.94 -13.02 -6.76
C GLU A 68 15.43 -13.24 -6.55
N ILE A 69 14.60 -12.23 -6.79
CA ILE A 69 13.14 -12.38 -6.66
C ILE A 69 12.57 -13.29 -7.76
N MET A 70 13.09 -13.20 -8.98
CA MET A 70 12.69 -14.08 -10.08
C MET A 70 13.20 -15.51 -9.89
N PHE A 71 14.38 -15.72 -9.32
CA PHE A 71 14.86 -17.04 -8.92
C PHE A 71 13.95 -17.66 -7.85
N ALA A 72 13.66 -16.91 -6.77
CA ALA A 72 12.76 -17.37 -5.73
C ALA A 72 11.35 -17.71 -6.24
N SER A 73 10.85 -16.98 -7.26
CA SER A 73 9.55 -17.27 -7.87
C SER A 73 9.47 -18.61 -8.62
N LYS A 74 10.61 -19.19 -8.96
CA LYS A 74 10.71 -20.51 -9.60
C LYS A 74 10.89 -21.63 -8.58
N GLU A 75 11.54 -21.34 -7.45
CA GLU A 75 11.85 -22.30 -6.40
C GLU A 75 10.72 -22.49 -5.38
N ILE A 76 9.85 -21.48 -5.25
CA ILE A 76 8.73 -21.54 -4.29
C ILE A 76 7.47 -22.02 -5.01
N ASP A 77 7.05 -23.23 -4.71
CA ASP A 77 5.90 -23.87 -5.37
C ASP A 77 4.57 -23.16 -5.11
N ASN A 78 4.35 -22.70 -3.89
CA ASN A 78 3.09 -22.09 -3.49
C ASN A 78 3.27 -20.67 -2.96
N PHE A 79 2.94 -19.66 -3.77
CA PHE A 79 2.88 -18.27 -3.33
C PHE A 79 1.84 -17.45 -4.10
N GLY A 80 1.22 -16.51 -3.41
CA GLY A 80 0.45 -15.42 -4.00
C GLY A 80 1.29 -14.15 -4.15
N ILE A 81 2.16 -13.89 -3.16
CA ILE A 81 3.06 -12.73 -3.13
C ILE A 81 4.46 -13.16 -2.68
N ILE A 82 5.48 -12.61 -3.37
CA ILE A 82 6.85 -12.60 -2.89
C ILE A 82 7.31 -11.14 -2.84
N ALA A 83 7.98 -10.74 -1.77
CA ALA A 83 8.49 -9.38 -1.65
C ALA A 83 10.00 -9.36 -1.35
N PRO A 84 10.72 -8.35 -1.85
CA PRO A 84 12.10 -8.10 -1.43
C PRO A 84 12.13 -7.61 0.02
N ILE A 85 13.29 -7.70 0.65
CA ILE A 85 13.50 -7.15 2.00
C ILE A 85 13.95 -5.69 1.92
N SER A 86 13.44 -4.85 2.84
CA SER A 86 14.00 -3.51 3.02
C SER A 86 15.41 -3.60 3.62
N SER A 87 16.35 -2.84 3.07
CA SER A 87 17.70 -2.73 3.60
C SER A 87 17.81 -1.89 4.90
N LYS A 88 16.70 -1.33 5.38
CA LYS A 88 16.60 -0.63 6.66
C LYS A 88 16.06 -1.57 7.73
N ASP A 89 16.94 -2.06 8.59
CA ASP A 89 16.60 -2.99 9.67
C ASP A 89 15.63 -2.39 10.72
N GLU A 90 15.63 -1.07 10.89
CA GLU A 90 14.77 -0.36 11.85
C GLU A 90 13.27 -0.45 11.51
N TYR A 91 12.93 -0.66 10.24
CA TYR A 91 11.54 -0.73 9.76
C TYR A 91 11.39 -1.90 8.79
N PRO A 92 11.18 -3.12 9.29
CA PRO A 92 10.94 -4.27 8.43
C PRO A 92 9.66 -4.05 7.61
N ASN A 93 9.74 -4.30 6.32
CA ASN A 93 8.63 -4.16 5.38
C ASN A 93 7.68 -5.36 5.37
N TYR A 94 7.61 -6.08 6.50
CA TYR A 94 6.78 -7.27 6.66
C TYR A 94 6.34 -7.49 8.11
N ILE A 95 5.29 -8.29 8.27
CA ILE A 95 4.81 -8.75 9.56
C ILE A 95 4.88 -10.29 9.61
N ILE A 96 5.59 -10.84 10.60
CA ILE A 96 5.67 -12.29 10.84
C ILE A 96 4.65 -12.76 11.88
N LYS A 97 4.40 -14.08 11.96
CA LYS A 97 3.69 -14.68 13.10
C LYS A 97 4.60 -14.65 14.33
N LYS A 98 4.05 -14.29 15.49
CA LYS A 98 4.79 -14.40 16.76
C LYS A 98 5.30 -15.82 16.95
N ASN A 99 6.55 -15.95 17.43
CA ASN A 99 7.22 -17.22 17.69
C ASN A 99 7.49 -18.09 16.44
N HIS A 100 7.54 -17.50 15.25
CA HIS A 100 7.95 -18.22 14.05
C HIS A 100 9.46 -18.08 13.87
N TYR A 101 10.19 -19.20 13.99
CA TYR A 101 11.62 -19.25 13.64
C TYR A 101 11.76 -19.24 12.11
N PHE A 102 12.66 -18.43 11.58
CA PHE A 102 13.00 -18.40 10.17
C PHE A 102 14.52 -18.21 10.00
N ASP A 103 15.05 -18.76 8.93
CA ASP A 103 16.44 -18.52 8.51
C ASP A 103 16.49 -17.19 7.74
N PRO A 104 17.23 -16.17 8.23
CA PRO A 104 17.29 -14.87 7.58
C PRO A 104 18.01 -14.89 6.22
N ASN A 105 18.61 -16.01 5.82
CA ASN A 105 19.28 -16.17 4.54
C ASN A 105 18.43 -16.90 3.47
N LYS A 106 17.25 -17.40 3.86
CA LYS A 106 16.34 -18.12 2.96
C LYS A 106 14.99 -17.42 2.88
N PRO A 107 14.24 -17.61 1.78
CA PRO A 107 12.86 -17.13 1.72
C PRO A 107 12.04 -17.67 2.89
N PHE A 108 11.29 -16.79 3.55
CA PHE A 108 10.47 -17.16 4.71
C PHE A 108 9.06 -16.58 4.63
N LYS A 109 8.10 -17.32 5.21
CA LYS A 109 6.68 -16.94 5.22
C LYS A 109 6.38 -15.80 6.17
N VAL A 110 5.53 -14.88 5.72
CA VAL A 110 5.08 -13.72 6.49
C VAL A 110 3.55 -13.60 6.46
N LYS A 111 3.01 -12.75 7.33
CA LYS A 111 1.56 -12.44 7.34
C LYS A 111 1.19 -11.35 6.35
N SER A 112 2.05 -10.38 6.19
CA SER A 112 1.85 -9.28 5.26
C SER A 112 3.17 -8.65 4.87
N VAL A 113 3.16 -7.94 3.77
CA VAL A 113 4.26 -7.14 3.25
C VAL A 113 3.76 -5.74 2.93
N ASP A 114 4.68 -4.77 2.96
CA ASP A 114 4.35 -3.41 2.56
C ASP A 114 4.09 -3.31 1.06
N GLY A 115 3.14 -2.44 0.68
CA GLY A 115 2.63 -2.32 -0.68
C GLY A 115 3.58 -1.66 -1.67
N TYR A 116 4.72 -1.13 -1.24
CA TYR A 116 5.62 -0.41 -2.11
C TYR A 116 6.54 -1.29 -2.98
N ALA A 117 6.67 -2.59 -2.65
CA ALA A 117 7.40 -3.55 -3.49
C ALA A 117 6.85 -4.96 -3.25
N MET A 118 6.12 -5.53 -4.23
CA MET A 118 5.61 -6.90 -4.13
C MET A 118 5.45 -7.54 -5.51
N LEU A 119 5.95 -8.76 -5.68
CA LEU A 119 5.75 -9.59 -6.86
C LEU A 119 4.49 -10.42 -6.68
N LEU A 120 3.48 -10.18 -7.51
CA LEU A 120 2.23 -10.91 -7.54
C LEU A 120 2.31 -12.08 -8.53
N ASN A 121 1.85 -13.27 -8.14
CA ASN A 121 1.66 -14.40 -9.02
C ASN A 121 0.32 -14.29 -9.78
N LEU A 122 0.30 -13.52 -10.86
CA LEU A 122 -0.92 -13.26 -11.63
C LEU A 122 -1.51 -14.53 -12.25
N LYS A 123 -0.65 -15.44 -12.72
CA LYS A 123 -1.06 -16.73 -13.30
C LYS A 123 -1.92 -17.54 -12.34
N LYS A 124 -1.58 -17.50 -11.06
CA LYS A 124 -2.29 -18.21 -10.01
C LYS A 124 -3.50 -17.41 -9.51
N LEU A 125 -3.29 -16.15 -9.17
CA LEU A 125 -4.32 -15.31 -8.54
C LEU A 125 -5.52 -15.06 -9.45
N LYS A 126 -5.32 -14.94 -10.77
CA LYS A 126 -6.42 -14.80 -11.75
C LYS A 126 -7.30 -16.05 -11.87
N LYS A 127 -6.85 -17.20 -11.38
CA LYS A 127 -7.64 -18.46 -11.36
C LYS A 127 -8.54 -18.59 -10.13
N ILE A 128 -8.31 -17.78 -9.10
CA ILE A 128 -9.16 -17.77 -7.90
C ILE A 128 -10.46 -17.08 -8.25
N GLU A 129 -11.56 -17.83 -8.12
CA GLU A 129 -12.89 -17.31 -8.43
C GLU A 129 -13.21 -16.05 -7.63
N ASN A 130 -13.70 -15.01 -8.32
CA ASN A 130 -14.07 -13.72 -7.76
C ASN A 130 -12.94 -13.02 -6.97
N PHE A 131 -11.65 -13.30 -7.30
CA PHE A 131 -10.54 -12.65 -6.64
C PHE A 131 -10.30 -11.25 -7.19
N ASN A 132 -10.51 -10.25 -6.35
CA ASN A 132 -10.12 -8.86 -6.60
C ASN A 132 -8.75 -8.60 -5.98
N PHE A 133 -7.79 -8.05 -6.75
CA PHE A 133 -6.45 -7.76 -6.24
C PHE A 133 -6.50 -6.77 -5.10
N PHE A 134 -6.67 -5.49 -5.36
CA PHE A 134 -6.82 -4.48 -4.32
C PHE A 134 -8.28 -4.07 -4.16
N ASP A 135 -8.72 -3.88 -2.93
CA ASP A 135 -10.03 -3.28 -2.65
C ASP A 135 -9.95 -1.76 -2.86
N GLU A 136 -10.58 -1.27 -3.92
CA GLU A 136 -10.54 0.13 -4.35
C GLU A 136 -11.25 1.10 -3.38
N ASN A 137 -11.97 0.58 -2.37
CA ASN A 137 -12.48 1.42 -1.29
C ASN A 137 -11.34 2.00 -0.44
N PHE A 138 -10.19 1.30 -0.34
CA PHE A 138 -8.99 1.86 0.24
C PHE A 138 -8.32 2.82 -0.75
N PHE A 139 -8.39 4.11 -0.50
CA PHE A 139 -7.62 5.06 -1.29
C PHE A 139 -6.13 5.04 -0.92
N LEU A 140 -5.85 4.95 0.38
CA LEU A 140 -4.49 4.94 0.93
C LEU A 140 -4.48 4.22 2.28
N TYR A 141 -3.44 3.39 2.50
CA TYR A 141 -3.19 2.56 3.68
C TYR A 141 -4.11 1.34 3.85
N LEU A 142 -3.50 0.26 4.25
CA LEU A 142 -4.08 -1.04 4.56
C LEU A 142 -4.65 -1.81 3.36
N GLU A 143 -4.58 -1.29 2.14
CA GLU A 143 -4.91 -2.02 0.92
C GLU A 143 -4.02 -3.24 0.70
N ASN A 144 -2.73 -3.12 1.04
CA ASN A 144 -1.76 -4.21 1.00
C ASN A 144 -2.03 -5.25 2.11
N GLU A 145 -2.33 -4.82 3.33
CA GLU A 145 -2.68 -5.73 4.43
C GLU A 145 -4.00 -6.47 4.15
N ASP A 146 -4.98 -5.78 3.55
CA ASP A 146 -6.23 -6.39 3.11
C ASP A 146 -5.99 -7.47 2.06
N LEU A 147 -5.17 -7.18 1.04
CA LEU A 147 -4.79 -8.14 0.02
C LEU A 147 -4.08 -9.36 0.65
N CYS A 148 -3.07 -9.12 1.48
CA CYS A 148 -2.32 -10.18 2.15
C CYS A 148 -3.23 -11.07 3.00
N LYS A 149 -4.14 -10.48 3.77
CA LYS A 149 -5.08 -11.23 4.60
C LYS A 149 -6.01 -12.10 3.76
N ARG A 150 -6.58 -11.56 2.67
CA ARG A 150 -7.45 -12.33 1.77
C ARG A 150 -6.72 -13.47 1.07
N LEU A 151 -5.45 -13.29 0.72
CA LEU A 151 -4.61 -14.35 0.15
C LEU A 151 -4.41 -15.50 1.13
N ILE A 152 -4.06 -15.20 2.38
CA ILE A 152 -3.88 -16.22 3.42
C ILE A 152 -5.19 -16.98 3.66
N GLU A 153 -6.35 -16.31 3.64
CA GLU A 153 -7.67 -16.93 3.75
C GLU A 153 -8.00 -17.87 2.56
N LYS A 154 -7.33 -17.66 1.42
CA LYS A 154 -7.39 -18.54 0.24
C LYS A 154 -6.25 -19.57 0.19
N ASN A 155 -5.52 -19.77 1.29
CA ASN A 155 -4.36 -20.67 1.41
C ASN A 155 -3.20 -20.30 0.46
N GLU A 156 -3.06 -19.03 0.12
CA GLU A 156 -1.94 -18.50 -0.62
C GLU A 156 -0.86 -17.99 0.32
N ASP A 157 0.36 -18.45 0.13
CA ASP A 157 1.48 -18.03 0.96
C ASP A 157 2.06 -16.69 0.51
N ILE A 158 2.66 -15.99 1.46
CA ILE A 158 3.36 -14.73 1.25
C ILE A 158 4.78 -14.89 1.79
N TYR A 159 5.79 -14.51 0.98
CA TYR A 159 7.19 -14.68 1.35
C TYR A 159 7.97 -13.37 1.27
N ILE A 160 8.98 -13.26 2.14
CA ILE A 160 10.10 -12.34 1.97
C ILE A 160 11.28 -13.11 1.38
N VAL A 161 11.98 -12.48 0.44
CA VAL A 161 13.22 -12.99 -0.17
C VAL A 161 14.39 -12.12 0.30
N PRO A 162 15.18 -12.56 1.31
CA PRO A 162 16.22 -11.74 1.93
C PRO A 162 17.36 -11.34 1.00
N LYS A 163 17.63 -12.15 -0.03
CA LYS A 163 18.64 -11.85 -1.05
C LYS A 163 18.20 -10.77 -2.05
N SER A 164 16.89 -10.54 -2.20
CA SER A 164 16.35 -9.43 -2.98
C SER A 164 16.19 -8.22 -2.09
N LYS A 165 17.05 -7.20 -2.24
CA LYS A 165 17.10 -6.03 -1.36
C LYS A 165 16.63 -4.76 -2.05
N ILE A 166 15.98 -3.91 -1.31
CA ILE A 166 15.48 -2.62 -1.79
C ILE A 166 15.75 -1.49 -0.78
N HIS A 167 15.86 -0.29 -1.32
CA HIS A 167 15.85 0.94 -0.54
C HIS A 167 14.55 1.70 -0.81
N HIS A 168 13.73 1.90 0.22
CA HIS A 168 12.57 2.77 0.16
C HIS A 168 12.96 4.17 0.65
N LEU A 169 12.96 5.15 -0.26
CA LEU A 169 13.41 6.52 0.01
C LEU A 169 12.41 7.32 0.86
N GLY A 170 11.17 6.83 0.93
CA GLY A 170 10.08 7.33 1.78
C GLY A 170 9.71 8.80 1.58
N GLY A 171 8.55 9.07 1.00
CA GLY A 171 7.98 10.41 0.90
C GLY A 171 8.67 11.39 -0.04
N LYS A 172 9.67 10.95 -0.82
CA LYS A 172 10.35 11.80 -1.81
C LYS A 172 9.58 12.00 -3.12
N ALA A 173 8.49 11.28 -3.30
CA ALA A 173 7.61 11.42 -4.46
C ALA A 173 6.69 12.65 -4.40
N VAL A 174 6.75 13.46 -3.33
CA VAL A 174 5.86 14.60 -3.10
C VAL A 174 6.64 15.90 -3.07
N ASP A 175 6.12 16.92 -3.78
CA ASP A 175 6.66 18.28 -3.75
C ASP A 175 6.54 18.85 -2.31
N PRO A 176 7.65 19.35 -1.72
CA PRO A 176 7.67 19.89 -0.36
C PRO A 176 6.65 21.00 -0.08
N LYS A 177 6.23 21.74 -1.10
CA LYS A 177 5.23 22.82 -0.96
C LYS A 177 3.86 22.30 -0.48
N TYR A 178 3.53 21.03 -0.76
CA TYR A 178 2.27 20.40 -0.34
C TYR A 178 2.38 19.55 0.93
N LYS A 179 3.47 19.68 1.68
CA LYS A 179 3.76 18.86 2.87
C LYS A 179 2.60 18.81 3.87
N ASN A 180 1.99 19.96 4.16
CA ASN A 180 0.90 20.02 5.13
C ASN A 180 -0.36 19.32 4.63
N GLU A 181 -0.74 19.56 3.38
CA GLU A 181 -1.91 18.94 2.74
C GLU A 181 -1.77 17.42 2.66
N ILE A 182 -0.58 16.95 2.34
CA ILE A 182 -0.26 15.52 2.35
C ILE A 182 -0.33 14.92 3.76
N GLU A 183 0.15 15.65 4.79
CA GLU A 183 0.00 15.19 6.17
C GLU A 183 -1.48 15.11 6.59
N TYR A 184 -2.30 16.06 6.18
CA TYR A 184 -3.75 16.04 6.43
C TYR A 184 -4.41 14.86 5.72
N LEU A 185 -4.10 14.64 4.44
CA LEU A 185 -4.57 13.52 3.64
C LEU A 185 -4.18 12.17 4.31
N ARG A 186 -2.92 12.00 4.65
CA ARG A 186 -2.40 10.78 5.30
C ARG A 186 -3.11 10.47 6.60
N ASN A 187 -3.31 11.46 7.45
CA ASN A 187 -3.95 11.29 8.75
C ASN A 187 -5.44 10.98 8.62
N TRP A 188 -6.13 11.56 7.65
CA TRP A 188 -7.53 11.26 7.36
C TRP A 188 -7.69 9.81 6.88
N HIS A 189 -6.93 9.41 5.84
CA HIS A 189 -7.03 8.08 5.26
C HIS A 189 -6.55 6.98 6.21
N TRP A 190 -5.50 7.22 6.99
CA TRP A 190 -5.04 6.26 8.00
C TRP A 190 -6.16 5.86 8.97
N MET A 191 -6.90 6.84 9.47
CA MET A 191 -7.98 6.58 10.42
C MET A 191 -9.21 5.99 9.75
N TRP A 192 -9.54 6.44 8.54
CA TRP A 192 -10.61 5.86 7.74
C TRP A 192 -10.34 4.39 7.43
N SER A 193 -9.20 4.10 6.86
CA SER A 193 -8.79 2.76 6.45
C SER A 193 -8.67 1.81 7.63
N LYS A 194 -8.19 2.30 8.78
CA LYS A 194 -8.08 1.48 10.01
C LYS A 194 -9.44 0.98 10.49
N PHE A 195 -10.48 1.81 10.47
CA PHE A 195 -11.81 1.36 10.84
C PHE A 195 -12.40 0.45 9.77
N TYR A 196 -12.31 0.84 8.50
CA TYR A 196 -12.85 0.07 7.37
C TYR A 196 -12.24 -1.34 7.30
N PHE A 197 -10.91 -1.48 7.40
CA PHE A 197 -10.22 -2.77 7.45
C PHE A 197 -10.77 -3.66 8.58
N ASN A 198 -10.86 -3.12 9.79
CA ASN A 198 -11.35 -3.89 10.92
C ASN A 198 -12.83 -4.24 10.78
N LYS A 199 -13.66 -3.34 10.25
CA LYS A 199 -15.08 -3.61 9.97
C LYS A 199 -15.23 -4.72 8.93
N LYS A 200 -14.47 -4.66 7.85
CA LYS A 200 -14.48 -5.63 6.75
C LYS A 200 -14.15 -7.05 7.23
N HIS A 201 -13.11 -7.18 8.04
CA HIS A 201 -12.56 -8.47 8.45
C HIS A 201 -13.09 -9.04 9.77
N TYR A 202 -13.59 -8.19 10.66
CA TYR A 202 -13.97 -8.60 12.02
C TYR A 202 -15.36 -8.10 12.45
N GLY A 203 -16.05 -7.36 11.61
CA GLY A 203 -17.34 -6.77 11.92
C GLY A 203 -17.27 -5.43 12.67
N TYR A 204 -18.42 -4.76 12.73
CA TYR A 204 -18.51 -3.37 13.20
C TYR A 204 -18.11 -3.18 14.66
N LEU A 205 -18.61 -4.02 15.55
CA LEU A 205 -18.35 -3.88 17.01
C LEU A 205 -16.88 -4.09 17.36
N ILE A 206 -16.22 -5.07 16.71
CA ILE A 206 -14.79 -5.31 16.90
C ILE A 206 -13.99 -4.15 16.31
N ALA A 207 -14.38 -3.62 15.15
CA ALA A 207 -13.74 -2.44 14.57
C ALA A 207 -13.82 -1.25 15.52
N LEU A 208 -14.99 -1.00 16.11
CA LEU A 208 -15.20 0.08 17.07
C LEU A 208 -14.29 -0.06 18.29
N SER A 209 -14.21 -1.26 18.88
CA SER A 209 -13.33 -1.52 20.03
C SER A 209 -11.85 -1.28 19.72
N LYS A 210 -11.39 -1.71 18.53
CA LYS A 210 -9.99 -1.54 18.08
C LYS A 210 -9.59 -0.09 17.82
N VAL A 211 -10.53 0.78 17.44
CA VAL A 211 -10.25 2.20 17.20
C VAL A 211 -10.64 3.11 18.36
N PHE A 212 -11.28 2.61 19.40
CA PHE A 212 -11.80 3.41 20.51
C PHE A 212 -10.72 4.30 21.16
N LYS A 213 -9.55 3.72 21.48
CA LYS A 213 -8.41 4.47 22.03
C LYS A 213 -7.93 5.58 21.07
N ASN A 214 -7.94 5.30 19.76
CA ASN A 214 -7.57 6.29 18.76
C ASN A 214 -8.57 7.45 18.69
N LEU A 215 -9.88 7.16 18.81
CA LEU A 215 -10.94 8.17 18.84
C LEU A 215 -10.76 9.11 20.04
N ILE A 216 -10.63 8.55 21.25
CA ILE A 216 -10.46 9.32 22.49
C ILE A 216 -9.17 10.16 22.43
N SER A 217 -8.03 9.52 22.05
CA SER A 217 -6.75 10.23 21.92
C SER A 217 -6.82 11.37 20.90
N ALA A 218 -7.45 11.15 19.74
CA ALA A 218 -7.59 12.21 18.74
C ALA A 218 -8.47 13.36 19.22
N LYS A 219 -9.55 13.06 19.98
CA LYS A 219 -10.44 14.06 20.57
C LYS A 219 -9.72 14.91 21.62
N ILE A 220 -9.01 14.27 22.57
CA ILE A 220 -8.24 14.99 23.60
C ILE A 220 -7.19 15.89 22.96
N LYS A 221 -6.40 15.34 21.99
CA LYS A 221 -5.34 16.11 21.34
C LYS A 221 -5.88 17.23 20.45
N PHE A 222 -7.05 17.06 19.84
CA PHE A 222 -7.71 18.15 19.12
C PHE A 222 -8.00 19.34 20.04
N PHE A 223 -8.62 19.10 21.20
CA PHE A 223 -8.91 20.16 22.17
C PHE A 223 -7.65 20.76 22.82
N TYR A 224 -6.65 19.92 23.13
CA TYR A 224 -5.36 20.41 23.62
C TYR A 224 -4.70 21.38 22.63
N TYR A 225 -4.65 21.04 21.35
CA TYR A 225 -4.07 21.93 20.33
C TYR A 225 -4.98 23.10 19.94
N LEU A 226 -6.26 23.06 20.26
CA LEU A 226 -7.14 24.21 20.18
C LEU A 226 -6.77 25.27 21.26
N ILE A 227 -6.56 24.82 22.49
CA ILE A 227 -6.21 25.70 23.64
C ILE A 227 -4.77 26.23 23.50
N THR A 228 -3.84 25.42 23.00
CA THR A 228 -2.43 25.83 22.76
C THR A 228 -2.20 26.56 21.46
N PHE A 229 -3.26 26.88 20.72
CA PHE A 229 -3.21 27.61 19.43
C PHE A 229 -2.30 26.98 18.37
N ASN A 230 -1.98 25.69 18.46
CA ASN A 230 -1.20 25.00 17.45
C ASN A 230 -2.11 24.56 16.28
N THR A 231 -2.27 25.43 15.32
CA THR A 231 -3.20 25.27 14.18
C THR A 231 -2.87 24.04 13.33
N PHE A 232 -1.58 23.76 13.06
CA PHE A 232 -1.15 22.62 12.27
C PHE A 232 -1.52 21.29 12.94
N LYS A 233 -1.11 21.08 14.21
CA LYS A 233 -1.43 19.85 14.95
C LYS A 233 -2.93 19.70 15.21
N ARG A 234 -3.64 20.79 15.51
CA ARG A 234 -5.10 20.79 15.62
C ARG A 234 -5.73 20.23 14.34
N LYS A 235 -5.31 20.71 13.16
CA LYS A 235 -5.81 20.25 11.85
C LYS A 235 -5.54 18.76 11.63
N ILE A 236 -4.36 18.26 11.98
CA ILE A 236 -4.05 16.82 11.93
C ILE A 236 -5.06 16.00 12.72
N TYR A 237 -5.33 16.37 13.99
CA TYR A 237 -6.26 15.61 14.83
C TYR A 237 -7.72 15.77 14.40
N GLN A 238 -8.08 16.93 13.84
CA GLN A 238 -9.36 17.10 13.15
C GLN A 238 -9.51 16.11 11.99
N MET A 239 -8.49 15.98 11.13
CA MET A 239 -8.52 15.04 10.00
C MET A 239 -8.62 13.58 10.47
N ARG A 240 -7.92 13.22 11.55
CA ARG A 240 -8.06 11.90 12.19
C ARG A 240 -9.48 11.61 12.65
N LEU A 241 -10.12 12.57 13.30
CA LEU A 241 -11.52 12.45 13.75
C LEU A 241 -12.47 12.33 12.56
N LEU A 242 -12.33 13.20 11.56
CA LEU A 242 -13.20 13.21 10.38
C LEU A 242 -13.07 11.90 9.58
N GLY A 243 -11.84 11.41 9.36
CA GLY A 243 -11.62 10.14 8.66
C GLY A 243 -12.28 8.97 9.40
N LEU A 244 -12.06 8.88 10.72
CA LEU A 244 -12.64 7.82 11.53
C LEU A 244 -14.17 7.88 11.54
N ILE A 245 -14.76 9.04 11.81
CA ILE A 245 -16.22 9.22 11.83
C ILE A 245 -16.82 8.90 10.46
N SER A 246 -16.20 9.39 9.36
CA SER A 246 -16.66 9.10 8.00
C SER A 246 -16.73 7.60 7.72
N SER A 247 -15.70 6.85 8.12
CA SER A 247 -15.68 5.39 7.97
C SER A 247 -16.74 4.69 8.85
N MET A 248 -16.92 5.16 10.09
CA MET A 248 -17.92 4.60 11.03
C MET A 248 -19.35 4.74 10.50
N ILE A 249 -19.69 5.86 9.88
CA ILE A 249 -21.01 6.11 9.29
C ILE A 249 -21.14 5.60 7.84
N GLY A 250 -20.15 4.85 7.36
CA GLY A 250 -20.21 4.20 6.05
C GLY A 250 -19.95 5.10 4.83
N LYS A 251 -19.41 6.31 5.03
CA LYS A 251 -19.00 7.16 3.91
C LYS A 251 -17.74 6.61 3.24
N ASN A 252 -17.67 6.74 1.92
CA ASN A 252 -16.51 6.34 1.13
C ASN A 252 -15.24 7.11 1.54
N SER A 253 -14.10 6.62 1.09
CA SER A 253 -12.78 7.24 1.26
C SER A 253 -12.62 8.44 0.31
N TYR A 254 -13.35 9.53 0.57
CA TYR A 254 -13.56 10.64 -0.37
C TYR A 254 -12.57 11.80 -0.24
N TYR A 255 -11.85 11.92 0.87
CA TYR A 255 -11.03 13.11 1.11
C TYR A 255 -9.89 13.21 0.09
N ARG A 256 -9.87 14.31 -0.65
CA ARG A 256 -8.81 14.70 -1.59
C ARG A 256 -8.45 16.15 -1.31
N PRO A 257 -7.19 16.49 -1.02
CA PRO A 257 -6.79 17.90 -0.92
C PRO A 257 -6.73 18.53 -2.31
N ASN A 258 -6.97 19.82 -2.36
CA ASN A 258 -6.72 20.61 -3.57
C ASN A 258 -5.21 20.87 -3.65
N ILE A 259 -4.50 20.12 -4.49
CA ILE A 259 -3.05 20.23 -4.72
C ILE A 259 -2.75 20.25 -6.22
#